data_ef827e2929b8e4cea836745a97dd846a
#
_entry.id   ef827e2929b8e4cea836745a97dd846a
#
_cell.length_a   1.000
_cell.length_b   1.000
_cell.length_c   1.000
_cell.angle_alpha   90.00
_cell.angle_beta   90.00
_cell.angle_gamma   90.00
#
_symmetry.space_group_name_H-M   'P 1'
#
loop_
_entity.id
_entity.type
_entity.pdbx_description
1 polymer ?
#
loop_
_entity_poly.entity_id
_entity_poly.type
_entity_poly.pdbx_seq_one_letter_code
_entity_poly.pdbx_strand_id
1 'polypeptide(L)'
;MDKKLLEKPENYYNREMSWLQFNYRILNEAKDKSIPLFERLNFLSITESNLSEFFMVRVASLIDLVHADVKKKDIAGLTPQGQLDLIIPETKNMIASQYSTLNRQILPAMEENGLKLV
;
A
#
# COMPACT_ATOMS: atom_id res chain seq x y z
N MET A 1 18.73 19.42 -15.86
CA MET A 1 17.30 19.30 -15.62
C MET A 1 16.78 20.60 -15.00
N ASP A 2 15.71 21.15 -15.55
CA ASP A 2 15.19 22.43 -15.09
C ASP A 2 14.53 22.27 -13.71
N LYS A 3 15.03 23.03 -12.73
CA LYS A 3 14.48 23.02 -11.36
C LYS A 3 13.00 23.38 -11.32
N LYS A 4 12.55 24.26 -12.22
CA LYS A 4 11.15 24.66 -12.29
C LYS A 4 10.21 23.51 -12.70
N LEU A 5 10.67 22.60 -13.56
CA LEU A 5 9.93 21.42 -13.96
C LEU A 5 9.76 20.45 -12.79
N LEU A 6 10.76 20.33 -11.93
CA LEU A 6 10.71 19.47 -10.76
C LEU A 6 9.82 20.05 -9.65
N GLU A 7 9.61 21.36 -9.63
CA GLU A 7 8.79 22.03 -8.61
C GLU A 7 7.30 22.09 -8.96
N LYS A 8 6.91 21.71 -10.19
CA LYS A 8 5.49 21.70 -10.57
C LYS A 8 4.75 20.52 -9.91
N PRO A 9 3.58 20.74 -9.30
CA PRO A 9 2.85 19.68 -8.62
C PRO A 9 2.57 18.45 -9.48
N GLU A 10 2.30 18.62 -10.76
CA GLU A 10 2.00 17.51 -11.68
C GLU A 10 3.19 16.59 -11.94
N ASN A 11 4.41 17.02 -11.61
CA ASN A 11 5.64 16.25 -11.80
C ASN A 11 6.02 15.46 -10.54
N TYR A 12 5.24 15.60 -9.44
CA TYR A 12 5.50 14.89 -8.19
C TYR A 12 4.36 13.93 -7.90
N TYR A 13 4.72 12.71 -7.56
CA TYR A 13 3.77 11.78 -6.98
C TYR A 13 3.52 12.14 -5.53
N ASN A 14 2.27 12.00 -5.07
CA ASN A 14 1.97 12.02 -3.65
C ASN A 14 2.81 10.93 -2.97
N ARG A 15 3.49 11.28 -1.86
CA ARG A 15 4.40 10.37 -1.17
C ARG A 15 3.69 9.08 -0.74
N GLU A 16 2.47 9.21 -0.24
CA GLU A 16 1.67 8.09 0.23
C GLU A 16 1.28 7.15 -0.91
N MET A 17 0.93 7.71 -2.07
CA MET A 17 0.63 6.90 -3.26
C MET A 17 1.87 6.18 -3.77
N SER A 18 3.03 6.83 -3.76
CA SER A 18 4.30 6.19 -4.14
C SER A 18 4.62 5.02 -3.21
N TRP A 19 4.39 5.20 -1.90
CA TRP A 19 4.58 4.16 -0.91
C TRP A 19 3.64 2.98 -1.15
N LEU A 20 2.37 3.24 -1.44
CA LEU A 20 1.39 2.19 -1.75
C LEU A 20 1.80 1.41 -3.00
N GLN A 21 2.29 2.09 -4.04
CA GLN A 21 2.78 1.42 -5.23
C GLN A 21 3.98 0.53 -4.94
N PHE A 22 4.90 0.98 -4.08
CA PHE A 22 6.02 0.16 -3.64
C PHE A 22 5.51 -1.10 -2.92
N ASN A 23 4.53 -0.95 -2.03
CA ASN A 23 3.95 -2.09 -1.32
C ASN A 23 3.22 -3.06 -2.28
N TYR A 24 2.58 -2.55 -3.34
CA TYR A 24 1.99 -3.38 -4.39
C TYR A 24 3.05 -4.22 -5.12
N ARG A 25 4.25 -3.69 -5.33
CA ARG A 25 5.33 -4.46 -5.93
C ARG A 25 5.72 -5.65 -5.07
N ILE A 26 5.78 -5.46 -3.75
CA ILE A 26 6.04 -6.56 -2.81
C ILE A 26 4.90 -7.57 -2.85
N LEU A 27 3.65 -7.10 -2.90
CA LEU A 27 2.48 -7.98 -3.02
C LEU A 27 2.53 -8.81 -4.31
N ASN A 28 2.99 -8.24 -5.41
CA ASN A 28 3.14 -8.95 -6.68
C ASN A 28 4.15 -10.10 -6.57
N GLU A 29 5.20 -9.97 -5.75
CA GLU A 29 6.12 -11.07 -5.46
C GLU A 29 5.38 -12.22 -4.77
N ALA A 30 4.44 -11.91 -3.86
CA ALA A 30 3.62 -12.94 -3.21
C ALA A 30 2.69 -13.66 -4.19
N LYS A 31 2.36 -13.04 -5.32
CA LYS A 31 1.52 -13.63 -6.37
C LYS A 31 2.31 -14.44 -7.39
N ASP A 32 3.62 -14.26 -7.44
CA ASP A 32 4.47 -14.89 -8.46
C ASP A 32 4.68 -16.38 -8.13
N LYS A 33 4.09 -17.24 -8.95
CA LYS A 33 4.14 -18.69 -8.77
C LYS A 33 5.54 -19.29 -8.94
N SER A 34 6.48 -18.56 -9.54
CA SER A 34 7.86 -19.01 -9.68
C SER A 34 8.66 -18.89 -8.39
N ILE A 35 8.14 -18.13 -7.41
CA ILE A 35 8.79 -17.94 -6.11
C ILE A 35 8.36 -19.06 -5.16
N PRO A 36 9.28 -19.61 -4.32
CA PRO A 36 8.92 -20.62 -3.34
C PRO A 36 7.77 -20.20 -2.42
N LEU A 37 6.90 -21.14 -2.09
CA LEU A 37 5.67 -20.87 -1.36
C LEU A 37 5.88 -20.14 -0.03
N PHE A 38 6.89 -20.55 0.75
CA PHE A 38 7.17 -19.89 2.03
C PHE A 38 7.66 -18.47 1.86
N GLU A 39 8.41 -18.19 0.80
CA GLU A 39 8.82 -16.83 0.48
C GLU A 39 7.63 -15.98 0.06
N ARG A 40 6.69 -16.56 -0.69
CA ARG A 40 5.45 -15.87 -1.07
C ARG A 40 4.63 -15.49 0.17
N LEU A 41 4.48 -16.41 1.11
CA LEU A 41 3.80 -16.15 2.38
C LEU A 41 4.52 -15.05 3.17
N ASN A 42 5.84 -15.07 3.18
CA ASN A 42 6.65 -14.05 3.85
C ASN A 42 6.44 -12.66 3.21
N PHE A 43 6.46 -12.57 1.88
CA PHE A 43 6.18 -11.32 1.18
C PHE A 43 4.79 -10.79 1.51
N LEU A 44 3.78 -11.68 1.56
CA LEU A 44 2.43 -11.29 1.94
C LEU A 44 2.38 -10.71 3.36
N SER A 45 3.05 -11.35 4.31
CA SER A 45 3.14 -10.88 5.71
C SER A 45 3.82 -9.51 5.79
N ILE A 46 4.87 -9.29 5.01
CA ILE A 46 5.55 -8.00 4.92
C ILE A 46 4.58 -6.91 4.43
N THR A 47 3.78 -7.20 3.40
CA THR A 47 2.83 -6.20 2.89
C THR A 47 1.75 -5.86 3.91
N GLU A 48 1.27 -6.84 4.69
CA GLU A 48 0.30 -6.60 5.77
C GLU A 48 0.90 -5.74 6.88
N SER A 49 2.10 -6.07 7.32
CA SER A 49 2.80 -5.32 8.36
C SER A 49 3.05 -3.88 7.92
N ASN A 50 3.52 -3.70 6.68
CA ASN A 50 3.77 -2.38 6.10
C ASN A 50 2.49 -1.56 6.02
N LEU A 51 1.38 -2.17 5.61
CA LEU A 51 0.10 -1.48 5.49
C LEU A 51 -0.45 -1.05 6.85
N SER A 52 -0.33 -1.91 7.87
CA SER A 52 -0.73 -1.58 9.24
C SER A 52 0.04 -0.38 9.77
N GLU A 53 1.36 -0.37 9.58
CA GLU A 53 2.21 0.75 9.98
C GLU A 53 1.85 2.02 9.22
N PHE A 54 1.57 1.91 7.93
CA PHE A 54 1.13 3.04 7.10
C PHE A 54 -0.14 3.68 7.65
N PHE A 55 -1.14 2.86 8.02
CA PHE A 55 -2.37 3.36 8.62
C PHE A 55 -2.12 4.03 9.97
N MET A 56 -1.30 3.42 10.82
CA MET A 56 -1.03 3.95 12.16
C MET A 56 -0.25 5.26 12.14
N VAL A 57 0.62 5.45 11.15
CA VAL A 57 1.50 6.62 11.09
C VAL A 57 0.99 7.67 10.10
N ARG A 58 0.78 7.29 8.85
CA ARG A 58 0.47 8.25 7.77
C ARG A 58 -1.00 8.62 7.71
N VAL A 59 -1.88 7.63 7.70
CA VAL A 59 -3.31 7.87 7.57
C VAL A 59 -3.85 8.57 8.82
N ALA A 60 -3.44 8.11 10.01
CA ALA A 60 -3.82 8.76 11.26
C ALA A 60 -3.36 10.23 11.32
N SER A 61 -2.14 10.51 10.85
CA SER A 61 -1.62 11.88 10.78
C SER A 61 -2.45 12.75 9.85
N LEU A 62 -2.85 12.23 8.69
CA LEU A 62 -3.71 12.97 7.75
C LEU A 62 -5.09 13.22 8.34
N ILE A 63 -5.67 12.26 9.04
CA ILE A 63 -6.95 12.40 9.71
C ILE A 63 -6.87 13.49 10.78
N ASP A 64 -5.81 13.54 11.57
CA ASP A 64 -5.60 14.58 12.56
C ASP A 64 -5.52 15.96 11.91
N LEU A 65 -4.85 16.10 10.79
CA LEU A 65 -4.75 17.35 10.05
C LEU A 65 -6.12 17.80 9.52
N VAL A 66 -6.94 16.87 9.05
CA VAL A 66 -8.31 17.18 8.60
C VAL A 66 -9.16 17.66 9.78
N HIS A 67 -9.08 16.99 10.93
CA HIS A 67 -9.81 17.39 12.13
C HIS A 67 -9.37 18.77 12.64
N ALA A 68 -8.10 19.14 12.46
CA ALA A 68 -7.57 20.46 12.80
C ALA A 68 -7.86 21.51 11.72
N ASP A 69 -8.63 21.16 10.68
CA ASP A 69 -8.99 22.02 9.55
C ASP A 69 -7.77 22.59 8.80
N VAL A 70 -6.69 21.83 8.75
CA VAL A 70 -5.48 22.20 8.01
C VAL A 70 -5.75 21.99 6.52
N LYS A 71 -5.54 23.04 5.71
CA LYS A 71 -5.78 23.00 4.26
C LYS A 71 -4.52 23.23 3.44
N LYS A 72 -3.35 23.13 4.06
CA LYS A 72 -2.08 23.27 3.38
C LYS A 72 -1.88 22.13 2.39
N LYS A 73 -1.58 22.47 1.15
CA LYS A 73 -1.32 21.49 0.08
C LYS A 73 0.09 20.93 0.16
N ASP A 74 0.25 19.66 -0.21
CA ASP A 74 1.56 19.04 -0.36
C ASP A 74 2.21 19.44 -1.71
N ILE A 75 3.37 18.87 -2.01
CA ILE A 75 4.10 19.14 -3.27
C ILE A 75 3.25 18.76 -4.50
N ALA A 76 2.41 17.73 -4.38
CA ALA A 76 1.52 17.30 -5.47
C ALA A 76 0.25 18.15 -5.58
N GLY A 77 0.10 19.17 -4.73
CA GLY A 77 -1.06 20.07 -4.75
C GLY A 77 -2.28 19.56 -4.02
N LEU A 78 -2.14 18.54 -3.16
CA LEU A 78 -3.25 17.93 -2.43
C LEU A 78 -3.33 18.42 -0.99
N THR A 79 -4.55 18.77 -0.54
CA THR A 79 -4.83 19.03 0.88
C THR A 79 -4.83 17.70 1.64
N PRO A 80 -4.77 17.71 2.99
CA PRO A 80 -4.89 16.47 3.76
C PRO A 80 -6.15 15.66 3.41
N GLN A 81 -7.30 16.31 3.25
CA GLN A 81 -8.52 15.62 2.83
C GLN A 81 -8.39 15.04 1.42
N GLY A 82 -7.79 15.80 0.48
CA GLY A 82 -7.55 15.33 -0.87
C GLY A 82 -6.62 14.11 -0.90
N GLN A 83 -5.60 14.09 -0.05
CA GLN A 83 -4.72 12.94 0.09
C GLN A 83 -5.47 11.71 0.61
N LEU A 84 -6.32 11.87 1.62
CA LEU A 84 -7.15 10.78 2.14
C LEU A 84 -8.10 10.25 1.08
N ASP A 85 -8.74 11.13 0.32
CA ASP A 85 -9.68 10.73 -0.74
C ASP A 85 -8.99 9.89 -1.83
N LEU A 86 -7.71 10.11 -2.04
CA LEU A 86 -6.91 9.34 -2.99
C LEU A 86 -6.40 8.02 -2.40
N ILE A 87 -5.97 8.04 -1.15
CA ILE A 87 -5.31 6.92 -0.47
C ILE A 87 -6.31 5.85 -0.02
N ILE A 88 -7.44 6.22 0.55
CA ILE A 88 -8.37 5.27 1.16
C ILE A 88 -8.88 4.22 0.17
N PRO A 89 -9.34 4.59 -1.06
CA PRO A 89 -9.74 3.58 -2.04
C PRO A 89 -8.61 2.61 -2.40
N GLU A 90 -7.38 3.12 -2.51
CA GLU A 90 -6.21 2.29 -2.85
C GLU A 90 -5.84 1.34 -1.73
N THR A 91 -5.95 1.76 -0.46
CA THR A 91 -5.71 0.87 0.67
C THR A 91 -6.77 -0.24 0.74
N LYS A 92 -8.03 0.08 0.45
CA LYS A 92 -9.09 -0.93 0.37
C LYS A 92 -8.82 -1.95 -0.72
N ASN A 93 -8.38 -1.49 -1.88
CA ASN A 93 -8.01 -2.38 -3.00
C ASN A 93 -6.84 -3.29 -2.62
N MET A 94 -5.85 -2.75 -1.93
CA MET A 94 -4.70 -3.52 -1.46
C MET A 94 -5.11 -4.60 -0.47
N ILE A 95 -5.96 -4.27 0.50
CA ILE A 95 -6.48 -5.24 1.48
C ILE A 95 -7.22 -6.36 0.76
N ALA A 96 -8.10 -6.02 -0.17
CA ALA A 96 -8.84 -7.01 -0.96
C ALA A 96 -7.88 -7.92 -1.74
N SER A 97 -6.83 -7.35 -2.33
CA SER A 97 -5.81 -8.10 -3.07
C SER A 97 -5.00 -9.02 -2.15
N GLN A 98 -4.66 -8.57 -0.94
CA GLN A 98 -3.97 -9.39 0.06
C GLN A 98 -4.82 -10.60 0.46
N TYR A 99 -6.09 -10.39 0.77
CA TYR A 99 -7.01 -11.47 1.12
C TYR A 99 -7.20 -12.45 -0.03
N SER A 100 -7.39 -11.94 -1.24
CA SER A 100 -7.53 -12.78 -2.44
C SER A 100 -6.28 -13.64 -2.67
N THR A 101 -5.09 -13.05 -2.53
CA THR A 101 -3.83 -13.76 -2.68
C THR A 101 -3.69 -14.87 -1.65
N LEU A 102 -3.99 -14.58 -0.39
CA LEU A 102 -3.92 -15.56 0.69
C LEU A 102 -4.92 -16.70 0.46
N ASN A 103 -6.20 -16.36 0.27
CA ASN A 103 -7.28 -17.36 0.26
C ASN A 103 -7.36 -18.15 -1.04
N ARG A 104 -7.01 -17.56 -2.17
CA ARG A 104 -7.17 -18.20 -3.49
C ARG A 104 -5.88 -18.80 -4.03
N GLN A 105 -4.72 -18.34 -3.57
CA GLN A 105 -3.43 -18.77 -4.12
C GLN A 105 -2.56 -19.46 -3.08
N ILE A 106 -2.32 -18.83 -1.94
CA ILE A 106 -1.34 -19.32 -0.96
C ILE A 106 -1.90 -20.46 -0.12
N LEU A 107 -3.07 -20.30 0.49
CA LEU A 107 -3.68 -21.35 1.32
C LEU A 107 -3.95 -22.62 0.53
N PRO A 108 -4.54 -22.58 -0.68
CA PRO A 108 -4.71 -23.79 -1.48
C PRO A 108 -3.39 -24.47 -1.84
N ALA A 109 -2.36 -23.69 -2.17
CA ALA A 109 -1.03 -24.24 -2.48
C ALA A 109 -0.39 -24.88 -1.24
N MET A 110 -0.60 -24.32 -0.06
CA MET A 110 -0.14 -24.92 1.19
C MET A 110 -0.83 -26.25 1.46
N GLU A 111 -2.14 -26.33 1.26
CA GLU A 111 -2.90 -27.59 1.43
C GLU A 111 -2.42 -28.67 0.46
N GLU A 112 -2.17 -28.30 -0.80
CA GLU A 112 -1.62 -29.23 -1.82
C GLU A 112 -0.27 -29.80 -1.41
N ASN A 113 0.50 -29.05 -0.62
CA ASN A 113 1.81 -29.47 -0.13
C ASN A 113 1.75 -30.06 1.28
N GLY A 114 0.56 -30.36 1.80
CA GLY A 114 0.39 -31.00 3.11
C GLY A 114 0.52 -30.04 4.28
N LEU A 115 0.49 -28.73 4.04
CA LEU A 115 0.61 -27.71 5.09
C LEU A 115 -0.77 -27.12 5.40
N LYS A 116 -1.09 -27.04 6.69
CA LYS A 116 -2.32 -26.38 7.14
C LYS A 116 -1.98 -25.27 8.10
N LEU A 117 -2.58 -24.10 7.87
CA LEU A 117 -2.60 -23.02 8.85
C LEU A 117 -3.75 -23.31 9.82
N VAL A 118 -3.38 -23.45 11.06
CA VAL A 118 -4.34 -23.70 12.16
C VAL A 118 -4.81 -22.35 12.74
#